data_da546f5d95cda6f37e5c50628b2912a5
#
_entry.id   da546f5d95cda6f37e5c50628b2912a5
#
_cell.length_a   1.000
_cell.length_b   1.000
_cell.length_c   1.000
_cell.angle_alpha   90.00
_cell.angle_beta   90.00
_cell.angle_gamma   90.00
#
_symmetry.space_group_name_H-M   'P 1'
#
loop_
_entity.id
_entity.type
_entity.pdbx_description
1 polymer ?
#
loop_
_entity_poly.entity_id
_entity_poly.type
_entity_poly.pdbx_seq_one_letter_code
_entity_poly.pdbx_strand_id
1 'polypeptide(L)'
;MLKNNLDVRQELAALYRILDIYGMTDLANQCAAARSSENKNTFLVHQYGMFYNEITASSLIEVDNNGKPLDPKSPWLNDGCLNLCKWIFNTREDVNYYVHGHSENVMAVGGT
;
A
#
# COMPACT_ATOMS: atom_id res chain seq x y z
N MET A 1 -7.76 -8.40 -20.08
CA MET A 1 -8.89 -8.49 -19.12
C MET A 1 -8.71 -7.47 -18.02
N LEU A 2 -9.73 -6.66 -17.77
CA LEU A 2 -9.68 -5.66 -16.70
C LEU A 2 -9.86 -6.33 -15.35
N LYS A 3 -8.99 -6.00 -14.39
CA LYS A 3 -9.12 -6.46 -13.00
C LYS A 3 -10.21 -5.66 -12.30
N ASN A 4 -10.98 -6.29 -11.43
CA ASN A 4 -11.89 -5.58 -10.54
C ASN A 4 -11.18 -5.25 -9.22
N ASN A 5 -11.80 -4.44 -8.37
CA ASN A 5 -11.18 -4.04 -7.10
C ASN A 5 -10.97 -5.21 -6.13
N LEU A 6 -11.78 -6.26 -6.21
CA LEU A 6 -11.56 -7.44 -5.37
C LEU A 6 -10.25 -8.12 -5.76
N ASP A 7 -9.98 -8.25 -7.06
CA ASP A 7 -8.72 -8.84 -7.54
C ASP A 7 -7.52 -8.02 -7.09
N VAL A 8 -7.60 -6.70 -7.21
CA VAL A 8 -6.53 -5.79 -6.78
C VAL A 8 -6.33 -5.89 -5.27
N ARG A 9 -7.39 -5.96 -4.49
CA ARG A 9 -7.32 -6.14 -3.03
C ARG A 9 -6.62 -7.45 -2.66
N GLN A 10 -6.97 -8.54 -3.34
CA GLN A 10 -6.35 -9.84 -3.11
C GLN A 10 -4.87 -9.84 -3.48
N GLU A 11 -4.51 -9.22 -4.59
CA GLU A 11 -3.11 -9.11 -5.02
C GLU A 11 -2.29 -8.27 -4.05
N LEU A 12 -2.83 -7.15 -3.58
CA LEU A 12 -2.14 -6.31 -2.62
C LEU A 12 -1.97 -7.01 -1.27
N ALA A 13 -2.99 -7.69 -0.79
CA ALA A 13 -2.89 -8.49 0.44
C ALA A 13 -1.84 -9.60 0.30
N ALA A 14 -1.80 -10.27 -0.86
CA ALA A 14 -0.79 -11.28 -1.15
C ALA A 14 0.62 -10.68 -1.17
N LEU A 15 0.78 -9.48 -1.71
CA LEU A 15 2.06 -8.77 -1.71
C LEU A 15 2.56 -8.51 -0.28
N TYR A 16 1.69 -8.06 0.62
CA TYR A 16 2.05 -7.88 2.03
C TYR A 16 2.51 -9.18 2.68
N ARG A 17 1.83 -10.29 2.38
CA ARG A 17 2.20 -11.61 2.93
C ARG A 17 3.54 -12.09 2.37
N ILE A 18 3.81 -11.84 1.09
CA ILE A 18 5.10 -12.17 0.48
C ILE A 18 6.21 -11.36 1.16
N LEU A 19 6.02 -10.08 1.39
CA LEU A 19 6.98 -9.25 2.10
C LEU A 19 7.26 -9.79 3.50
N ASP A 20 6.22 -10.26 4.20
CA ASP A 20 6.38 -10.86 5.52
C ASP A 20 7.17 -12.16 5.45
N ILE A 21 6.86 -13.05 4.50
CA ILE A 21 7.55 -14.35 4.33
C ILE A 21 9.04 -14.15 4.08
N TYR A 22 9.43 -13.14 3.32
CA TYR A 22 10.82 -12.86 3.02
C TYR A 22 11.50 -11.97 4.05
N GLY A 23 10.83 -11.68 5.17
CA GLY A 23 11.40 -10.85 6.23
C GLY A 23 11.60 -9.39 5.85
N MET A 24 10.90 -8.91 4.82
CA MET A 24 10.99 -7.54 4.34
C MET A 24 9.96 -6.66 5.03
N THR A 25 9.96 -6.67 6.35
CA THR A 25 9.03 -5.88 7.15
C THR A 25 9.80 -5.06 8.18
N ASP A 26 9.35 -3.83 8.41
CA ASP A 26 9.91 -2.94 9.42
C ASP A 26 8.74 -2.27 10.16
N LEU A 27 7.97 -3.09 10.86
CA LEU A 27 6.79 -2.69 11.63
C LEU A 27 5.88 -1.76 10.80
N ALA A 28 5.70 -0.52 11.26
CA ALA A 28 4.83 0.45 10.61
C ALA A 28 5.55 1.36 9.60
N ASN A 29 6.84 1.17 9.39
CA ASN A 29 7.66 2.07 8.57
C ASN A 29 7.73 1.71 7.09
N GLN A 30 7.20 0.54 6.73
CA GLN A 30 7.09 0.11 5.33
C GLN A 30 5.64 0.17 4.89
N CYS A 31 5.44 0.28 3.59
CA CYS A 31 4.09 0.19 3.04
C CYS A 31 4.11 -0.32 1.62
N ALA A 32 2.98 -0.85 1.22
CA ALA A 32 2.66 -1.12 -0.18
C ALA A 32 1.27 -0.54 -0.46
N ALA A 33 1.05 -0.20 -1.70
CA ALA A 33 -0.22 0.37 -2.12
C ALA A 33 -0.53 -0.06 -3.55
N ALA A 34 -1.81 -0.02 -3.91
CA ALA A 34 -2.26 -0.33 -5.25
C ALA A 34 -3.28 0.71 -5.71
N ARG A 35 -3.22 1.07 -6.98
CA ARG A 35 -4.23 1.92 -7.59
C ARG A 35 -5.52 1.13 -7.72
N SER A 36 -6.65 1.76 -7.41
CA SER A 36 -7.97 1.15 -7.61
C SER A 36 -8.20 0.87 -9.10
N SER A 37 -8.76 -0.29 -9.40
CA SER A 37 -9.15 -0.64 -10.76
C SER A 37 -10.48 -0.01 -11.18
N GLU A 38 -11.28 0.40 -10.22
CA GLU A 38 -12.60 1.01 -10.48
C GLU A 38 -12.52 2.53 -10.61
N ASN A 39 -11.56 3.15 -9.93
CA ASN A 39 -11.38 4.60 -9.97
C ASN A 39 -9.87 4.92 -9.93
N LYS A 40 -9.33 5.41 -11.03
CA LYS A 40 -7.89 5.72 -11.17
C LYS A 40 -7.42 6.82 -10.21
N ASN A 41 -8.34 7.56 -9.61
CA ASN A 41 -8.01 8.63 -8.67
C ASN A 41 -8.04 8.17 -7.21
N THR A 42 -8.25 6.88 -6.97
CA THR A 42 -8.20 6.31 -5.62
C THR A 42 -7.17 5.19 -5.56
N PHE A 43 -6.69 4.89 -4.36
CA PHE A 43 -5.75 3.80 -4.14
C PHE A 43 -6.00 3.11 -2.81
N LEU A 44 -5.45 1.90 -2.69
CA LEU A 44 -5.65 1.00 -1.56
C LEU A 44 -4.39 0.95 -0.71
N VAL A 45 -4.56 1.04 0.61
CA VAL A 45 -3.47 0.99 1.59
C VAL A 45 -3.88 0.12 2.78
N HIS A 46 -2.91 -0.31 3.58
CA HIS A 46 -3.19 -1.07 4.79
C HIS A 46 -3.48 -0.16 5.98
N GLN A 47 -4.14 -0.72 7.00
CA GLN A 47 -4.38 -0.03 8.27
C GLN A 47 -3.05 0.13 9.04
N TYR A 48 -2.87 1.27 9.69
CA TYR A 48 -1.72 1.48 10.56
C TYR A 48 -1.75 0.50 11.75
N GLY A 49 -0.59 -0.07 12.05
CA GLY A 49 -0.44 -0.93 13.21
C GLY A 49 -0.76 -2.40 12.97
N MET A 50 -1.23 -2.77 11.78
CA MET A 50 -1.40 -4.18 11.42
C MET A 50 -0.07 -4.79 11.01
N PHE A 51 0.21 -6.00 11.49
CA PHE A 51 1.31 -6.79 10.94
C PHE A 51 0.95 -7.26 9.53
N TYR A 52 1.94 -7.43 8.68
CA TYR A 52 1.72 -7.80 7.28
C TYR A 52 1.03 -9.17 7.13
N ASN A 53 1.24 -10.10 8.05
CA ASN A 53 0.56 -11.38 8.04
C ASN A 53 -0.92 -11.31 8.48
N GLU A 54 -1.34 -10.18 9.03
CA GLU A 54 -2.74 -9.95 9.44
C GLU A 54 -3.56 -9.28 8.33
N ILE A 55 -2.91 -8.74 7.30
CA ILE A 55 -3.58 -7.97 6.25
C ILE A 55 -4.36 -8.91 5.35
N THR A 56 -5.62 -8.58 5.10
CA THR A 56 -6.52 -9.30 4.20
C THR A 56 -7.08 -8.34 3.15
N ALA A 57 -7.67 -8.88 2.11
CA ALA A 57 -8.31 -8.07 1.09
C ALA A 57 -9.36 -7.11 1.67
N SER A 58 -10.12 -7.58 2.68
CA SER A 58 -11.17 -6.77 3.31
C SER A 58 -10.64 -5.75 4.31
N SER A 59 -9.41 -5.92 4.82
CA SER A 59 -8.84 -4.95 5.76
C SER A 59 -8.19 -3.75 5.07
N LEU A 60 -7.99 -3.80 3.77
CA LEU A 60 -7.41 -2.69 3.01
C LEU A 60 -8.39 -1.52 2.93
N ILE A 61 -7.84 -0.32 2.99
CA ILE A 61 -8.61 0.93 3.03
C ILE A 61 -8.44 1.64 1.70
N GLU A 62 -9.55 2.07 1.12
CA GLU A 62 -9.52 2.90 -0.10
C GLU A 62 -9.47 4.37 0.28
N VAL A 63 -8.54 5.09 -0.31
CA VAL A 63 -8.34 6.53 -0.09
C VAL A 63 -8.43 7.28 -1.41
N ASP A 64 -8.78 8.56 -1.35
CA ASP A 64 -8.80 9.41 -2.54
C ASP A 64 -7.39 9.87 -2.92
N ASN A 65 -7.27 10.64 -3.99
CA ASN A 65 -5.98 11.11 -4.49
C ASN A 65 -5.30 12.15 -3.58
N ASN A 66 -5.96 12.60 -2.53
CA ASN A 66 -5.37 13.42 -1.48
C ASN A 66 -4.98 12.59 -0.25
N GLY A 67 -5.18 11.27 -0.30
CA GLY A 67 -4.87 10.38 0.82
C GLY A 67 -5.96 10.32 1.88
N LYS A 68 -7.15 10.85 1.61
CA LYS A 68 -8.25 10.83 2.56
C LYS A 68 -9.10 9.57 2.36
N PRO A 69 -9.38 8.80 3.43
CA PRO A 69 -10.24 7.62 3.32
C PRO A 69 -11.62 7.97 2.77
N LEU A 70 -12.15 7.11 1.91
CA LEU A 70 -13.52 7.28 1.40
C LEU A 70 -14.56 7.01 2.48
N ASP A 71 -14.27 6.09 3.41
CA ASP A 71 -15.15 5.80 4.55
C ASP A 71 -14.77 6.72 5.72
N PRO A 72 -15.69 7.56 6.21
CA PRO A 72 -15.40 8.44 7.34
C PRO A 72 -15.12 7.70 8.66
N LYS A 73 -15.47 6.41 8.73
CA LYS A 73 -15.19 5.55 9.89
C LYS A 73 -13.89 4.77 9.77
N SER A 74 -13.06 5.12 8.79
CA SER A 74 -11.80 4.41 8.53
C SER A 74 -10.92 4.38 9.78
N PRO A 75 -10.20 3.27 10.00
CA PRO A 75 -9.12 3.22 10.97
C PRO A 75 -8.01 4.22 10.63
N TRP A 76 -7.14 4.45 11.59
CA TRP A 76 -6.02 5.36 11.40
C TRP A 76 -5.03 4.82 10.37
N LEU A 77 -4.47 5.73 9.58
CA LEU A 77 -3.51 5.43 8.52
C LEU A 77 -2.20 6.17 8.74
N ASN A 78 -1.11 5.65 8.16
CA ASN A 78 0.20 6.26 8.29
C ASN A 78 0.35 7.40 7.27
N ASP A 79 0.48 8.63 7.75
CA ASP A 79 0.60 9.82 6.91
C ASP A 79 1.84 9.78 6.01
N GLY A 80 2.95 9.25 6.50
CA GLY A 80 4.17 9.12 5.70
C GLY A 80 3.97 8.21 4.50
N CYS A 81 3.33 7.07 4.71
CA CYS A 81 2.97 6.15 3.65
C CYS A 81 2.02 6.81 2.64
N LEU A 82 0.98 7.48 3.14
CA LEU A 82 -0.01 8.14 2.29
C LEU A 82 0.62 9.24 1.42
N ASN A 83 1.54 10.02 1.96
CA ASN A 83 2.20 11.07 1.21
C ASN A 83 3.05 10.53 0.06
N LEU A 84 3.81 9.46 0.31
CA LEU A 84 4.61 8.82 -0.74
C LEU A 84 3.72 8.21 -1.82
N CYS A 85 2.70 7.47 -1.44
CA CYS A 85 1.75 6.87 -2.38
C CYS A 85 1.04 7.93 -3.21
N LYS A 86 0.60 9.01 -2.57
CA LYS A 86 -0.08 10.12 -3.21
C LYS A 86 0.80 10.76 -4.30
N TRP A 87 2.05 11.04 -3.97
CA TRP A 87 2.97 11.64 -4.94
C TRP A 87 3.22 10.73 -6.14
N ILE A 88 3.47 9.45 -5.89
CA ILE A 88 3.78 8.49 -6.95
C ILE A 88 2.56 8.29 -7.86
N PHE A 89 1.40 7.98 -7.28
CA PHE A 89 0.21 7.70 -8.08
C PHE A 89 -0.34 8.92 -8.82
N ASN A 90 -0.18 10.12 -8.27
CA ASN A 90 -0.62 11.35 -8.95
C ASN A 90 0.38 11.82 -10.03
N THR A 91 1.64 11.42 -9.94
CA THR A 91 2.68 11.81 -10.90
C THR A 91 2.84 10.77 -12.02
N ARG A 92 2.65 9.50 -11.71
CA ARG A 92 2.90 8.38 -12.62
C ARG A 92 1.60 7.59 -12.84
N GLU A 93 0.86 7.94 -13.88
CA GLU A 93 -0.40 7.27 -14.24
C GLU A 93 -0.19 5.82 -14.67
N ASP A 94 1.02 5.47 -15.11
CA ASP A 94 1.40 4.11 -15.54
C ASP A 94 1.70 3.18 -14.37
N VAL A 95 1.85 3.70 -13.14
CA VAL A 95 2.16 2.91 -11.95
C VAL A 95 0.85 2.45 -11.29
N ASN A 96 0.70 1.15 -11.09
CA ASN A 96 -0.48 0.56 -10.46
C ASN A 96 -0.18 -0.03 -9.08
N TYR A 97 1.08 -0.38 -8.80
CA TYR A 97 1.51 -0.92 -7.50
C TYR A 97 2.77 -0.20 -7.05
N TYR A 98 2.90 -0.03 -5.75
CA TYR A 98 4.02 0.67 -5.14
C TYR A 98 4.43 -0.03 -3.86
N VAL A 99 5.73 -0.19 -3.66
CA VAL A 99 6.29 -0.74 -2.41
C VAL A 99 7.39 0.19 -1.92
N HIS A 100 7.29 0.58 -0.66
CA HIS A 100 8.34 1.26 0.08
C HIS A 100 8.89 0.30 1.12
N GLY A 101 10.11 -0.15 0.94
CA GLY A 101 10.72 -1.17 1.78
C GLY A 101 12.00 -0.73 2.46
N HIS A 102 12.33 -1.38 3.60
CA HIS A 102 13.50 -1.10 4.41
C HIS A 102 14.33 -2.38 4.62
N SER A 103 14.53 -3.19 3.57
CA SER A 103 15.40 -4.36 3.72
C SER A 103 16.83 -3.91 4.04
N GLU A 104 17.54 -4.67 4.89
CA GLU A 104 18.86 -4.29 5.37
C GLU A 104 19.84 -4.07 4.21
N ASN A 105 19.85 -4.96 3.23
CA ASN A 105 20.76 -4.86 2.08
C ASN A 105 20.47 -3.62 1.22
N VAL A 106 19.20 -3.31 1.00
CA VAL A 106 18.81 -2.13 0.22
C VAL A 106 19.15 -0.85 0.97
N MET A 107 18.92 -0.81 2.29
CA MET A 107 19.27 0.34 3.11
C MET A 107 20.80 0.55 3.14
N ALA A 108 21.58 -0.51 3.21
CA ALA A 108 23.04 -0.42 3.19
C ALA A 108 23.55 0.21 1.88
N VAL A 109 22.98 -0.20 0.74
CA VAL A 109 23.35 0.37 -0.58
C VAL A 109 22.83 1.81 -0.70
N GLY A 110 21.60 2.07 -0.28
CA GLY A 110 21.01 3.40 -0.37
C GLY A 110 21.66 4.45 0.53
N GLY A 111 22.33 4.02 1.61
CA GLY A 111 23.05 4.89 2.53
C GLY A 111 24.46 5.28 2.07
N THR A 112 24.91 4.74 0.96
CA THR A 112 26.20 5.11 0.38
C THR A 112 26.03 6.20 -0.68
#